data_5ac84c9822f00b469c705fe02d9adcd1
#
_entry.id   5ac84c9822f00b469c705fe02d9adcd1
#
_cell.length_a   1.000
_cell.length_b   1.000
_cell.length_c   1.000
_cell.angle_alpha   90.00
_cell.angle_beta   90.00
_cell.angle_gamma   90.00
#
_symmetry.space_group_name_H-M   'P 1'
#
loop_
_entity.id
_entity.type
_entity.pdbx_description
1 polymer ?
#
loop_
_entity_poly.entity_id
_entity_poly.type
_entity_poly.pdbx_seq_one_letter_code
_entity_poly.pdbx_strand_id
1 'polypeptide(L)'
;MAFSEETFNLKNTDNQTIYGVIHHPDKPNGGLVMMFNIGLHYRVCHSRLFVRQARELQASGYYAVRFDMPGTGYSHGEMPIGRAIDTFDAIQTGYFKNDALLTVEYLRKRLQPKKIYFYGLCGGALTGIITAAADKYIDGVIFVAGPILVTSAEAEQSSMHPIDADMVFSMYLRRALNPRAWMRFFSGKSSYKDLFASLMVKFTKRLPSPKSKQLIDVDVDENDTKGKHGFYNRVFHKSFDSLVKSSKKVLFVMPDYDRAAYDFKRIFVKYIVKDYSGHSDYFNIEEIPKANHTFSTRESSRQLFDTTIKWLNKELISE
;
A
#
# COMPACT_ATOMS: atom_id res chain seq x y z
N MET A 1 -25.05 13.94 -10.51
CA MET A 1 -25.10 14.17 -9.04
C MET A 1 -24.03 15.18 -8.67
N ALA A 2 -24.38 16.21 -7.90
CA ALA A 2 -23.40 17.11 -7.31
C ALA A 2 -22.77 16.39 -6.11
N PHE A 3 -21.42 16.36 -6.03
CA PHE A 3 -20.73 15.79 -4.89
C PHE A 3 -20.57 16.87 -3.81
N SER A 4 -21.01 16.59 -2.59
CA SER A 4 -20.78 17.46 -1.44
C SER A 4 -19.37 17.21 -0.90
N GLU A 5 -18.45 18.09 -1.24
CA GLU A 5 -17.03 18.03 -0.82
C GLU A 5 -16.73 19.26 0.03
N GLU A 6 -16.19 19.06 1.22
CA GLU A 6 -15.84 20.12 2.17
C GLU A 6 -14.35 20.07 2.47
N THR A 7 -13.64 21.19 2.37
CA THR A 7 -12.26 21.30 2.80
C THR A 7 -12.17 21.46 4.32
N PHE A 8 -11.16 20.85 4.93
CA PHE A 8 -10.84 21.07 6.33
C PHE A 8 -9.34 21.29 6.53
N ASN A 9 -9.01 21.85 7.67
CA ASN A 9 -7.64 21.93 8.14
C ASN A 9 -7.60 21.73 9.66
N LEU A 10 -6.45 21.27 10.12
CA LEU A 10 -6.14 21.15 11.55
C LEU A 10 -4.64 21.41 11.77
N LYS A 11 -4.28 21.79 13.00
CA LYS A 11 -2.89 21.96 13.41
C LYS A 11 -2.41 20.68 14.09
N ASN A 12 -1.21 20.20 13.71
CA ASN A 12 -0.53 19.15 14.46
C ASN A 12 0.23 19.69 15.68
N THR A 13 0.91 18.84 16.42
CA THR A 13 1.68 19.19 17.62
C THR A 13 2.80 20.19 17.33
N ASP A 14 3.34 20.19 16.11
CA ASP A 14 4.41 21.07 15.66
C ASP A 14 3.87 22.38 15.04
N ASN A 15 2.57 22.68 15.26
CA ASN A 15 1.87 23.83 14.70
C ASN A 15 1.83 23.84 13.15
N GLN A 16 2.07 22.72 12.50
CA GLN A 16 1.97 22.57 11.05
C GLN A 16 0.52 22.31 10.66
N THR A 17 0.06 22.90 9.56
CA THR A 17 -1.33 22.73 9.11
C THR A 17 -1.45 21.51 8.21
N ILE A 18 -2.32 20.59 8.58
CA ILE A 18 -2.76 19.44 7.77
C ILE A 18 -4.02 19.84 7.01
N TYR A 19 -4.05 19.66 5.69
CA TYR A 19 -5.19 19.94 4.83
C TYR A 19 -5.83 18.69 4.29
N GLY A 20 -7.15 18.70 4.21
CA GLY A 20 -7.90 17.58 3.65
C GLY A 20 -9.25 17.98 3.05
N VAL A 21 -9.95 16.97 2.56
CA VAL A 21 -11.29 17.05 1.96
C VAL A 21 -12.16 15.95 2.54
N ILE A 22 -13.32 16.33 3.05
CA ILE A 22 -14.38 15.43 3.51
C ILE A 22 -15.41 15.32 2.38
N HIS A 23 -15.75 14.11 2.00
CA HIS A 23 -16.86 13.78 1.12
C HIS A 23 -18.06 13.40 1.97
N HIS A 24 -19.11 14.19 1.90
CA HIS A 24 -20.33 14.01 2.68
C HIS A 24 -21.36 13.19 1.90
N PRO A 25 -21.77 12.01 2.36
CA PRO A 25 -22.78 11.23 1.69
C PRO A 25 -24.18 11.87 1.89
N ASP A 26 -25.05 11.77 0.89
CA ASP A 26 -26.44 12.26 0.98
C ASP A 26 -27.22 11.52 2.08
N LYS A 27 -26.95 10.23 2.26
CA LYS A 27 -27.53 9.36 3.29
C LYS A 27 -26.42 8.63 4.03
N PRO A 28 -25.94 9.18 5.15
CA PRO A 28 -24.89 8.54 5.92
C PRO A 28 -25.29 7.16 6.47
N ASN A 29 -24.44 6.16 6.23
CA ASN A 29 -24.62 4.81 6.78
C ASN A 29 -23.91 4.63 8.16
N GLY A 30 -23.20 5.64 8.62
CA GLY A 30 -22.45 5.64 9.88
C GLY A 30 -20.97 5.27 9.73
N GLY A 31 -20.52 4.90 8.55
CA GLY A 31 -19.11 4.56 8.30
C GLY A 31 -18.27 5.78 7.87
N LEU A 32 -17.05 5.85 8.37
CA LEU A 32 -16.01 6.79 7.94
C LEU A 32 -14.83 6.01 7.35
N VAL A 33 -14.40 6.39 6.15
CA VAL A 33 -13.20 5.86 5.50
C VAL A 33 -12.15 6.96 5.39
N MET A 34 -11.03 6.82 6.07
CA MET A 34 -9.89 7.73 6.00
C MET A 34 -8.84 7.19 5.05
N MET A 35 -8.44 8.00 4.06
CA MET A 35 -7.59 7.59 2.95
C MET A 35 -6.17 8.15 3.09
N PHE A 36 -5.19 7.27 3.26
CA PHE A 36 -3.78 7.62 3.43
C PHE A 36 -3.03 7.62 2.11
N ASN A 37 -2.28 8.69 1.86
CA ASN A 37 -1.54 8.93 0.62
C ASN A 37 -0.50 7.83 0.32
N ILE A 38 -0.22 7.67 -0.97
CA ILE A 38 0.90 6.87 -1.44
C ILE A 38 2.21 7.59 -1.10
N GLY A 39 2.89 7.18 -0.04
CA GLY A 39 4.20 7.72 0.32
C GLY A 39 4.28 9.24 0.22
N LEU A 40 4.99 9.76 -0.79
CA LEU A 40 5.23 11.18 -1.01
C LEU A 40 4.17 11.89 -1.87
N HIS A 41 3.14 11.18 -2.31
CA HIS A 41 2.08 11.77 -3.13
C HIS A 41 1.04 12.51 -2.28
N TYR A 42 0.31 13.43 -2.92
CA TYR A 42 -0.77 14.16 -2.27
C TYR A 42 -2.13 13.44 -2.42
N ARG A 43 -3.14 13.89 -1.68
CA ARG A 43 -4.47 13.29 -1.49
C ARG A 43 -5.29 12.99 -2.74
N VAL A 44 -4.81 13.36 -3.94
CA VAL A 44 -5.50 13.06 -5.21
C VAL A 44 -5.08 11.71 -5.77
N CYS A 45 -3.83 11.29 -5.51
CA CYS A 45 -3.22 10.08 -6.04
C CYS A 45 -3.07 10.09 -7.57
N HIS A 46 -2.40 9.06 -8.13
CA HIS A 46 -2.24 8.88 -9.57
C HIS A 46 -3.60 8.80 -10.28
N SER A 47 -3.73 9.44 -11.44
CA SER A 47 -4.95 9.43 -12.25
C SER A 47 -6.23 9.74 -11.47
N ARG A 48 -6.12 10.56 -10.42
CA ARG A 48 -7.22 10.91 -9.49
C ARG A 48 -7.86 9.68 -8.82
N LEU A 49 -7.10 8.62 -8.59
CA LEU A 49 -7.62 7.36 -8.06
C LEU A 49 -8.36 7.58 -6.73
N PHE A 50 -7.77 8.32 -5.79
CA PHE A 50 -8.39 8.59 -4.49
C PHE A 50 -9.61 9.50 -4.58
N VAL A 51 -9.63 10.46 -5.52
CA VAL A 51 -10.83 11.27 -5.76
C VAL A 51 -11.99 10.41 -6.24
N ARG A 52 -11.72 9.51 -7.19
CA ARG A 52 -12.75 8.61 -7.73
C ARG A 52 -13.23 7.62 -6.67
N GLN A 53 -12.31 7.00 -5.93
CA GLN A 53 -12.66 6.08 -4.84
C GLN A 53 -13.49 6.78 -3.74
N ALA A 54 -13.10 8.00 -3.34
CA ALA A 54 -13.82 8.75 -2.31
C ALA A 54 -15.26 9.10 -2.76
N ARG A 55 -15.46 9.39 -4.05
CA ARG A 55 -16.81 9.64 -4.60
C ARG A 55 -17.67 8.38 -4.67
N GLU A 56 -17.08 7.22 -4.98
CA GLU A 56 -17.80 5.94 -4.93
C GLU A 56 -18.17 5.57 -3.48
N LEU A 57 -17.29 5.80 -2.52
CA LEU A 57 -17.56 5.62 -1.10
C LEU A 57 -18.69 6.56 -0.63
N GLN A 58 -18.62 7.85 -1.01
CA GLN A 58 -19.67 8.84 -0.74
C GLN A 58 -21.01 8.40 -1.30
N ALA A 59 -21.07 7.95 -2.55
CA ALA A 59 -22.28 7.44 -3.18
C ALA A 59 -22.83 6.18 -2.48
N SER A 60 -21.96 5.41 -1.81
CA SER A 60 -22.31 4.22 -1.02
C SER A 60 -22.67 4.53 0.44
N GLY A 61 -22.76 5.81 0.83
CA GLY A 61 -23.19 6.23 2.16
C GLY A 61 -22.07 6.44 3.18
N TYR A 62 -20.81 6.29 2.81
CA TYR A 62 -19.67 6.52 3.69
C TYR A 62 -19.23 7.98 3.67
N TYR A 63 -18.87 8.51 4.83
CA TYR A 63 -17.95 9.64 4.85
C TYR A 63 -16.60 9.16 4.32
N ALA A 64 -16.05 9.83 3.32
CA ALA A 64 -14.71 9.53 2.81
C ALA A 64 -13.80 10.74 2.98
N VAL A 65 -12.64 10.56 3.58
CA VAL A 65 -11.73 11.66 3.87
C VAL A 65 -10.38 11.41 3.23
N ARG A 66 -9.96 12.36 2.41
CA ARG A 66 -8.63 12.43 1.79
C ARG A 66 -7.87 13.60 2.38
N PHE A 67 -6.67 13.39 2.85
CA PHE A 67 -5.84 14.46 3.45
C PHE A 67 -4.37 14.26 3.11
N ASP A 68 -3.60 15.33 3.22
CA ASP A 68 -2.16 15.31 2.99
C ASP A 68 -1.44 15.21 4.34
N MET A 69 -0.47 14.31 4.45
CA MET A 69 0.42 14.25 5.60
C MET A 69 1.36 15.45 5.64
N PRO A 70 1.92 15.83 6.80
CA PRO A 70 2.90 16.91 6.87
C PRO A 70 4.04 16.73 5.87
N GLY A 71 4.40 17.80 5.19
CA GLY A 71 5.43 17.78 4.13
C GLY A 71 4.99 17.20 2.79
N THR A 72 3.69 16.82 2.65
CA THR A 72 3.15 16.36 1.37
C THR A 72 2.02 17.26 0.88
N GLY A 73 1.84 17.34 -0.44
CA GLY A 73 0.73 18.04 -1.07
C GLY A 73 0.64 19.50 -0.66
N TYR A 74 -0.46 19.87 0.02
CA TYR A 74 -0.71 21.22 0.51
C TYR A 74 -0.50 21.37 2.02
N SER A 75 -0.25 20.28 2.75
CA SER A 75 0.01 20.34 4.18
C SER A 75 1.38 20.95 4.46
N HIS A 76 1.46 21.75 5.54
CA HIS A 76 2.71 22.35 5.97
C HIS A 76 3.66 21.28 6.53
N GLY A 77 4.93 21.64 6.65
CA GLY A 77 5.98 20.76 7.12
C GLY A 77 6.96 20.39 6.01
N GLU A 78 7.99 19.69 6.40
CA GLU A 78 9.03 19.19 5.51
C GLU A 78 9.15 17.69 5.68
N MET A 79 9.44 17.01 4.58
CA MET A 79 9.79 15.59 4.64
C MET A 79 11.20 15.43 5.23
N PRO A 80 11.51 14.29 5.88
CA PRO A 80 12.85 14.04 6.36
C PRO A 80 13.88 14.28 5.26
N ILE A 81 14.89 15.11 5.55
CA ILE A 81 15.99 15.39 4.63
C ILE A 81 16.85 14.13 4.55
N GLY A 82 17.00 13.57 3.33
CA GLY A 82 17.79 12.38 3.10
C GLY A 82 17.63 11.85 1.69
N ARG A 83 18.12 10.64 1.46
CA ARG A 83 17.86 9.93 0.21
C ARG A 83 16.37 9.52 0.19
N ALA A 84 15.77 9.47 -0.99
CA ALA A 84 14.36 9.06 -1.15
C ALA A 84 14.05 7.72 -0.45
N ILE A 85 15.01 6.79 -0.45
CA ILE A 85 14.89 5.49 0.19
C ILE A 85 14.76 5.59 1.71
N ASP A 86 15.53 6.47 2.34
CA ASP A 86 15.49 6.69 3.80
C ASP A 86 14.12 7.26 4.21
N THR A 87 13.55 8.11 3.35
CA THR A 87 12.21 8.68 3.54
C THR A 87 11.13 7.60 3.38
N PHE A 88 11.25 6.70 2.39
CA PHE A 88 10.32 5.59 2.25
C PHE A 88 10.38 4.64 3.44
N ASP A 89 11.57 4.31 3.93
CA ASP A 89 11.75 3.46 5.11
C ASP A 89 11.13 4.09 6.36
N ALA A 90 11.32 5.40 6.56
CA ALA A 90 10.69 6.13 7.66
C ALA A 90 9.14 6.05 7.58
N ILE A 91 8.55 6.28 6.41
CA ILE A 91 7.10 6.16 6.21
C ILE A 91 6.63 4.73 6.52
N GLN A 92 7.35 3.71 6.02
CA GLN A 92 7.02 2.31 6.20
C GLN A 92 7.17 1.82 7.65
N THR A 93 7.87 2.56 8.48
CA THR A 93 8.06 2.25 9.90
C THR A 93 7.29 3.16 10.86
N GLY A 94 6.43 4.06 10.34
CA GLY A 94 5.45 4.79 11.13
C GLY A 94 5.73 6.28 11.34
N TYR A 95 6.52 6.91 10.47
CA TYR A 95 6.81 8.35 10.54
C TYR A 95 5.54 9.21 10.72
N PHE A 96 4.48 8.91 9.98
CA PHE A 96 3.23 9.67 10.02
C PHE A 96 2.22 9.23 11.08
N LYS A 97 2.55 8.26 11.94
CA LYS A 97 1.60 7.68 12.90
C LYS A 97 0.92 8.73 13.79
N ASN A 98 1.68 9.65 14.37
CA ASN A 98 1.14 10.63 15.33
C ASN A 98 0.21 11.66 14.65
N ASP A 99 0.57 12.15 13.47
CA ASP A 99 -0.27 13.06 12.68
C ASP A 99 -1.55 12.38 12.20
N ALA A 100 -1.46 11.11 11.85
CA ALA A 100 -2.62 10.28 11.50
C ALA A 100 -3.56 10.12 12.70
N LEU A 101 -3.06 9.79 13.89
CA LEU A 101 -3.84 9.67 15.13
C LEU A 101 -4.55 10.98 15.48
N LEU A 102 -3.85 12.11 15.38
CA LEU A 102 -4.43 13.44 15.61
C LEU A 102 -5.57 13.73 14.63
N THR A 103 -5.37 13.40 13.35
CA THR A 103 -6.38 13.59 12.30
C THR A 103 -7.61 12.72 12.52
N VAL A 104 -7.41 11.46 12.96
CA VAL A 104 -8.49 10.54 13.35
C VAL A 104 -9.31 11.15 14.48
N GLU A 105 -8.67 11.60 15.54
CA GLU A 105 -9.36 12.16 16.70
C GLU A 105 -10.19 13.38 16.33
N TYR A 106 -9.64 14.29 15.53
CA TYR A 106 -10.35 15.46 15.00
C TYR A 106 -11.61 15.05 14.20
N LEU A 107 -11.47 14.14 13.25
CA LEU A 107 -12.56 13.70 12.40
C LEU A 107 -13.62 12.90 13.17
N ARG A 108 -13.21 12.05 14.11
CA ARG A 108 -14.10 11.31 14.97
C ARG A 108 -14.99 12.23 15.81
N LYS A 109 -14.43 13.28 16.41
CA LYS A 109 -15.19 14.29 17.16
C LYS A 109 -16.14 15.07 16.26
N ARG A 110 -15.72 15.39 15.03
CA ARG A 110 -16.49 16.20 14.08
C ARG A 110 -17.63 15.45 13.43
N LEU A 111 -17.38 14.23 12.94
CA LEU A 111 -18.32 13.46 12.13
C LEU A 111 -19.11 12.42 12.94
N GLN A 112 -18.64 12.06 14.14
CA GLN A 112 -19.26 11.09 15.05
C GLN A 112 -19.66 9.76 14.36
N PRO A 113 -18.74 9.14 13.59
CA PRO A 113 -19.05 7.90 12.89
C PRO A 113 -19.28 6.75 13.87
N LYS A 114 -20.08 5.76 13.46
CA LYS A 114 -20.28 4.51 14.20
C LYS A 114 -19.07 3.57 14.04
N LYS A 115 -18.52 3.50 12.82
CA LYS A 115 -17.34 2.69 12.48
C LYS A 115 -16.34 3.49 11.68
N ILE A 116 -15.04 3.25 11.93
CA ILE A 116 -13.93 3.94 11.27
C ILE A 116 -13.04 2.92 10.58
N TYR A 117 -12.82 3.11 9.30
CA TYR A 117 -11.95 2.29 8.48
C TYR A 117 -10.82 3.12 7.88
N PHE A 118 -9.64 2.53 7.79
CA PHE A 118 -8.53 3.11 7.09
C PHE A 118 -8.38 2.49 5.71
N TYR A 119 -8.08 3.30 4.73
CA TYR A 119 -7.76 2.89 3.38
C TYR A 119 -6.40 3.47 3.00
N GLY A 120 -5.45 2.62 2.65
CA GLY A 120 -4.12 3.07 2.25
C GLY A 120 -3.58 2.30 1.06
N LEU A 121 -2.85 2.99 0.18
CA LEU A 121 -2.16 2.40 -0.96
C LEU A 121 -0.64 2.57 -0.77
N CYS A 122 0.13 1.50 -0.99
CA CYS A 122 1.59 1.52 -0.87
C CYS A 122 2.06 1.95 0.53
N GLY A 123 2.89 3.00 0.65
CA GLY A 123 3.30 3.58 1.95
C GLY A 123 2.13 4.02 2.83
N GLY A 124 1.03 4.50 2.22
CA GLY A 124 -0.20 4.82 2.95
C GLY A 124 -0.87 3.61 3.59
N ALA A 125 -0.73 2.41 2.99
CA ALA A 125 -1.21 1.17 3.60
C ALA A 125 -0.45 0.87 4.90
N LEU A 126 0.86 1.10 4.92
CA LEU A 126 1.71 0.94 6.11
C LEU A 126 1.32 1.97 7.18
N THR A 127 1.18 3.25 6.81
CA THR A 127 0.70 4.29 7.73
C THR A 127 -0.64 3.90 8.34
N GLY A 128 -1.59 3.40 7.51
CA GLY A 128 -2.91 2.97 7.96
C GLY A 128 -2.85 1.83 8.96
N ILE A 129 -2.13 0.74 8.67
CA ILE A 129 -2.08 -0.44 9.55
C ILE A 129 -1.35 -0.15 10.88
N ILE A 130 -0.26 0.64 10.83
CA ILE A 130 0.51 1.04 12.02
C ILE A 130 -0.33 1.96 12.92
N THR A 131 -1.05 2.92 12.33
CA THR A 131 -1.92 3.82 13.07
C THR A 131 -3.11 3.08 13.68
N ALA A 132 -3.74 2.17 12.93
CA ALA A 132 -4.87 1.38 13.41
C ALA A 132 -4.49 0.44 14.59
N ALA A 133 -3.26 -0.06 14.61
CA ALA A 133 -2.75 -0.85 15.73
C ALA A 133 -2.61 -0.02 17.02
N ALA A 134 -2.44 1.30 16.91
CA ALA A 134 -2.27 2.21 18.04
C ALA A 134 -3.57 2.87 18.52
N ASP A 135 -4.69 2.74 17.81
CA ASP A 135 -5.96 3.40 18.13
C ASP A 135 -7.10 2.38 18.28
N LYS A 136 -7.74 2.36 19.45
CA LYS A 136 -8.84 1.42 19.76
C LYS A 136 -10.15 1.68 19.00
N TYR A 137 -10.33 2.86 18.43
CA TYR A 137 -11.56 3.26 17.74
C TYR A 137 -11.60 2.90 16.26
N ILE A 138 -10.53 2.30 15.74
CA ILE A 138 -10.46 1.87 14.35
C ILE A 138 -10.98 0.44 14.25
N ASP A 139 -11.96 0.22 13.39
CA ASP A 139 -12.63 -1.07 13.21
C ASP A 139 -11.92 -1.95 12.17
N GLY A 140 -11.29 -1.35 11.17
CA GLY A 140 -10.57 -2.12 10.17
C GLY A 140 -9.69 -1.30 9.23
N VAL A 141 -8.90 -2.05 8.43
CA VAL A 141 -7.93 -1.49 7.48
C VAL A 141 -8.08 -2.13 6.12
N ILE A 142 -8.14 -1.31 5.08
CA ILE A 142 -8.01 -1.73 3.68
C ILE A 142 -6.57 -1.43 3.25
N PHE A 143 -5.76 -2.48 3.16
CA PHE A 143 -4.33 -2.45 2.86
C PHE A 143 -4.11 -2.78 1.39
N VAL A 144 -3.85 -1.76 0.56
CA VAL A 144 -3.77 -1.91 -0.89
C VAL A 144 -2.32 -1.84 -1.35
N ALA A 145 -1.84 -2.86 -2.03
CA ALA A 145 -0.50 -2.92 -2.63
C ALA A 145 0.63 -2.45 -1.70
N GLY A 146 0.47 -2.63 -0.39
CA GLY A 146 1.47 -2.19 0.59
C GLY A 146 2.70 -3.10 0.59
N PRO A 147 3.91 -2.54 0.62
CA PRO A 147 5.12 -3.34 0.71
C PRO A 147 5.26 -3.94 2.13
N ILE A 148 5.69 -5.18 2.19
CA ILE A 148 6.01 -5.86 3.46
C ILE A 148 7.52 -5.99 3.70
N LEU A 149 8.32 -5.48 2.77
CA LEU A 149 9.76 -5.38 2.88
C LEU A 149 10.16 -3.92 3.02
N VAL A 150 11.09 -3.64 3.92
CA VAL A 150 11.73 -2.33 4.04
C VAL A 150 12.83 -2.25 3.00
N THR A 151 12.85 -1.20 2.19
CA THR A 151 13.84 -1.03 1.14
C THR A 151 15.04 -0.29 1.71
N SER A 152 16.06 -0.99 2.21
CA SER A 152 17.31 -0.34 2.60
C SER A 152 18.21 -0.06 1.39
N ALA A 153 19.08 0.93 1.49
CA ALA A 153 20.02 1.29 0.44
C ALA A 153 20.96 0.14 0.02
N GLU A 154 21.16 -0.84 0.90
CA GLU A 154 21.98 -2.04 0.64
C GLU A 154 21.22 -3.04 -0.25
N ALA A 155 19.89 -3.06 -0.21
CA ALA A 155 19.04 -3.94 -1.05
C ALA A 155 18.94 -3.46 -2.50
N GLU A 156 19.02 -2.15 -2.73
CA GLU A 156 18.98 -1.57 -4.08
C GLU A 156 20.17 -1.98 -4.96
N GLN A 157 21.29 -2.32 -4.34
CA GLN A 157 22.52 -2.74 -5.05
C GLN A 157 22.54 -4.21 -5.45
N SER A 158 21.62 -5.03 -4.95
CA SER A 158 21.60 -6.47 -5.20
C SER A 158 20.47 -6.91 -6.12
N SER A 159 20.79 -7.17 -7.37
CA SER A 159 20.01 -7.92 -8.38
C SER A 159 18.59 -7.43 -8.73
N MET A 160 18.32 -7.35 -10.02
CA MET A 160 17.00 -7.09 -10.60
C MET A 160 15.94 -8.03 -10.00
N HIS A 161 14.84 -7.46 -9.47
CA HIS A 161 13.73 -8.23 -8.92
C HIS A 161 13.12 -9.16 -9.99
N PRO A 162 12.67 -10.38 -9.67
CA PRO A 162 12.12 -11.32 -10.66
C PRO A 162 10.98 -10.75 -11.50
N ILE A 163 10.09 -9.94 -10.91
CA ILE A 163 9.00 -9.29 -11.65
C ILE A 163 9.55 -8.21 -12.59
N ASP A 164 10.53 -7.41 -12.14
CA ASP A 164 11.14 -6.39 -13.00
C ASP A 164 11.83 -7.05 -14.20
N ALA A 165 12.48 -8.21 -13.98
CA ALA A 165 13.07 -9.00 -15.06
C ALA A 165 12.01 -9.52 -16.05
N ASP A 166 10.86 -9.99 -15.57
CA ASP A 166 9.75 -10.44 -16.43
C ASP A 166 9.08 -9.27 -17.17
N MET A 167 8.93 -8.11 -16.54
CA MET A 167 8.45 -6.89 -17.18
C MET A 167 9.38 -6.42 -18.28
N VAL A 168 10.67 -6.33 -17.99
CA VAL A 168 11.71 -5.93 -18.95
C VAL A 168 11.73 -6.93 -20.12
N PHE A 169 11.72 -8.23 -19.83
CA PHE A 169 11.68 -9.26 -20.86
C PHE A 169 10.44 -9.17 -21.75
N SER A 170 9.25 -9.02 -21.16
CA SER A 170 7.99 -8.88 -21.92
C SER A 170 7.97 -7.63 -22.78
N MET A 171 8.54 -6.53 -22.30
CA MET A 171 8.69 -5.29 -23.04
C MET A 171 9.64 -5.47 -24.26
N TYR A 172 10.75 -6.18 -24.08
CA TYR A 172 11.68 -6.47 -25.18
C TYR A 172 11.06 -7.45 -26.20
N LEU A 173 10.29 -8.44 -25.76
CA LEU A 173 9.57 -9.35 -26.64
C LEU A 173 8.55 -8.60 -27.51
N ARG A 174 7.78 -7.68 -26.92
CA ARG A 174 6.86 -6.81 -27.69
C ARG A 174 7.59 -5.90 -28.66
N ARG A 175 8.77 -5.39 -28.29
CA ARG A 175 9.62 -4.59 -29.16
C ARG A 175 10.22 -5.42 -30.31
N ALA A 176 10.59 -6.67 -30.05
CA ALA A 176 11.09 -7.59 -31.07
C ALA A 176 10.06 -7.91 -32.16
N LEU A 177 8.78 -7.83 -31.83
CA LEU A 177 7.67 -8.00 -32.78
C LEU A 177 7.35 -6.70 -33.57
N ASN A 178 8.01 -5.58 -33.27
CA ASN A 178 7.75 -4.29 -33.91
C ASN A 178 8.85 -3.95 -34.96
N PRO A 179 8.54 -3.89 -36.27
CA PRO A 179 9.53 -3.61 -37.32
C PRO A 179 10.26 -2.27 -37.13
N ARG A 180 9.59 -1.25 -36.57
CA ARG A 180 10.21 0.06 -36.26
C ARG A 180 11.27 -0.02 -35.14
N ALA A 181 11.17 -1.00 -34.26
CA ALA A 181 12.16 -1.23 -33.20
C ALA A 181 13.46 -1.82 -33.80
N TRP A 182 13.37 -2.62 -34.85
CA TRP A 182 14.52 -3.17 -35.56
C TRP A 182 15.37 -2.09 -36.26
N MET A 183 14.73 -1.05 -36.84
CA MET A 183 15.45 0.08 -37.39
C MET A 183 16.27 0.85 -36.36
N ARG A 184 15.74 1.00 -35.11
CA ARG A 184 16.47 1.63 -33.99
C ARG A 184 17.58 0.72 -33.43
N PHE A 185 17.39 -0.57 -33.52
CA PHE A 185 18.37 -1.57 -33.14
C PHE A 185 19.64 -1.45 -34.02
N PHE A 186 19.48 -1.44 -35.30
CA PHE A 186 20.60 -1.32 -36.27
C PHE A 186 21.25 0.08 -36.26
N SER A 187 20.59 1.10 -35.70
CA SER A 187 21.15 2.44 -35.54
C SER A 187 22.01 2.64 -34.26
N GLY A 188 22.28 1.59 -33.48
CA GLY A 188 23.18 1.64 -32.33
C GLY A 188 22.64 2.38 -31.07
N LYS A 189 21.37 2.78 -31.03
CA LYS A 189 20.76 3.59 -29.95
C LYS A 189 20.06 2.77 -28.87
N SER A 190 20.32 1.46 -28.75
CA SER A 190 19.65 0.59 -27.78
C SER A 190 20.59 0.15 -26.66
N SER A 191 20.13 0.19 -25.39
CA SER A 191 20.84 -0.36 -24.24
C SER A 191 20.58 -1.86 -24.11
N TYR A 192 21.65 -2.66 -24.18
CA TYR A 192 21.56 -4.14 -24.09
C TYR A 192 21.75 -4.66 -22.67
N LYS A 193 22.19 -3.79 -21.74
CA LYS A 193 22.52 -4.19 -20.37
C LYS A 193 21.29 -4.77 -19.63
N ASP A 194 20.12 -4.12 -19.80
CA ASP A 194 18.88 -4.53 -19.13
C ASP A 194 18.32 -5.84 -19.70
N LEU A 195 18.47 -6.06 -21.03
CA LEU A 195 18.08 -7.31 -21.68
C LEU A 195 18.95 -8.46 -21.18
N PHE A 196 20.26 -8.26 -21.12
CA PHE A 196 21.19 -9.30 -20.66
C PHE A 196 20.95 -9.64 -19.19
N ALA A 197 20.70 -8.62 -18.35
CA ALA A 197 20.37 -8.81 -16.95
C ALA A 197 19.05 -9.61 -16.78
N SER A 198 18.00 -9.29 -17.56
CA SER A 198 16.71 -10.00 -17.50
C SER A 198 16.80 -11.46 -17.98
N LEU A 199 17.63 -11.72 -19.01
CA LEU A 199 17.91 -13.08 -19.48
C LEU A 199 18.67 -13.89 -18.45
N MET A 200 19.71 -13.31 -17.82
CA MET A 200 20.49 -13.96 -16.76
C MET A 200 19.59 -14.37 -15.59
N VAL A 201 18.67 -13.53 -15.15
CA VAL A 201 17.73 -13.87 -14.07
C VAL A 201 16.81 -15.06 -14.47
N LYS A 202 16.36 -15.15 -15.73
CA LYS A 202 15.56 -16.29 -16.20
C LYS A 202 16.36 -17.58 -16.31
N PHE A 203 17.60 -17.50 -16.76
CA PHE A 203 18.44 -18.69 -16.88
C PHE A 203 18.88 -19.21 -15.52
N THR A 204 19.15 -18.34 -14.54
CA THR A 204 19.52 -18.73 -13.17
C THR A 204 18.36 -19.32 -12.38
N LYS A 205 17.09 -19.04 -12.73
CA LYS A 205 15.90 -19.70 -12.15
C LYS A 205 15.81 -21.20 -12.49
N ARG A 206 16.52 -21.70 -13.50
CA ARG A 206 16.54 -23.13 -13.85
C ARG A 206 17.55 -23.96 -13.04
N LEU A 207 18.45 -23.33 -12.32
CA LEU A 207 19.35 -23.99 -11.39
C LEU A 207 18.84 -23.72 -9.96
N PRO A 208 18.55 -24.77 -9.16
CA PRO A 208 18.20 -24.57 -7.76
C PRO A 208 19.41 -23.93 -7.06
N SER A 209 19.31 -22.63 -6.79
CA SER A 209 20.33 -21.92 -6.03
C SER A 209 20.32 -22.44 -4.60
N PRO A 210 21.45 -22.96 -4.06
CA PRO A 210 21.52 -23.39 -2.67
C PRO A 210 21.21 -22.27 -1.66
N LYS A 211 21.22 -21.01 -2.09
CA LYS A 211 20.90 -19.86 -1.25
C LYS A 211 19.39 -19.58 -1.09
N SER A 212 18.52 -20.18 -1.91
CA SER A 212 17.07 -19.99 -1.76
C SER A 212 16.47 -20.78 -0.58
N LYS A 213 17.19 -21.76 -0.01
CA LYS A 213 16.77 -22.48 1.20
C LYS A 213 16.98 -21.70 2.50
N GLN A 214 17.85 -20.66 2.50
CA GLN A 214 18.19 -19.89 3.71
C GLN A 214 17.28 -18.69 3.97
N LEU A 215 16.32 -18.39 3.07
CA LEU A 215 15.36 -17.26 3.21
C LEU A 215 14.12 -17.62 4.05
N ILE A 216 14.07 -18.78 4.72
CA ILE A 216 12.79 -19.38 5.13
C ILE A 216 12.68 -19.64 6.64
N ASP A 217 13.74 -19.52 7.41
CA ASP A 217 13.64 -19.59 8.88
C ASP A 217 13.34 -18.18 9.43
N VAL A 218 12.07 -17.88 9.56
CA VAL A 218 11.58 -16.72 10.32
C VAL A 218 11.55 -17.13 11.80
N ASP A 219 12.72 -17.32 12.39
CA ASP A 219 12.85 -17.26 13.84
C ASP A 219 12.81 -15.77 14.23
N VAL A 220 11.71 -15.39 14.88
CA VAL A 220 11.48 -14.03 15.40
C VAL A 220 12.31 -13.87 16.66
N ASP A 221 13.61 -13.73 16.53
CA ASP A 221 14.47 -13.29 17.62
C ASP A 221 14.32 -11.78 17.83
N GLU A 222 13.80 -11.37 18.97
CA GLU A 222 13.52 -9.97 19.33
C GLU A 222 14.75 -9.06 19.34
N ASN A 223 15.96 -9.62 19.30
CA ASN A 223 17.24 -8.88 19.40
C ASN A 223 17.97 -8.70 18.06
N ASP A 224 17.48 -9.27 16.96
CA ASP A 224 18.19 -9.18 15.67
C ASP A 224 17.66 -8.02 14.80
N THR A 225 18.18 -6.82 15.05
CA THR A 225 17.93 -5.65 14.19
C THR A 225 18.62 -5.74 12.81
N LYS A 226 19.48 -6.76 12.60
CA LYS A 226 20.21 -7.04 11.35
C LYS A 226 20.14 -8.53 10.95
N GLY A 227 19.05 -9.23 11.30
CA GLY A 227 18.90 -10.65 11.06
C GLY A 227 19.05 -11.07 9.60
N LYS A 228 19.34 -12.33 9.34
CA LYS A 228 19.58 -12.97 8.03
C LYS A 228 18.48 -12.75 6.96
N HIS A 229 17.37 -12.11 7.34
CA HIS A 229 16.23 -11.73 6.48
C HIS A 229 15.94 -10.23 6.55
N GLY A 230 16.96 -9.40 6.63
CA GLY A 230 17.04 -7.98 6.96
C GLY A 230 16.09 -7.01 6.30
N PHE A 231 15.12 -7.48 5.50
CA PHE A 231 14.23 -6.60 4.74
C PHE A 231 12.74 -6.76 5.08
N TYR A 232 12.36 -7.77 5.91
CA TYR A 232 10.96 -7.93 6.32
C TYR A 232 10.55 -6.85 7.32
N ASN A 233 9.45 -6.16 7.05
CA ASN A 233 8.97 -5.06 7.89
C ASN A 233 8.33 -5.59 9.19
N ARG A 234 9.12 -5.63 10.26
CA ARG A 234 8.67 -6.07 11.59
C ARG A 234 7.61 -5.14 12.20
N VAL A 235 7.61 -3.85 11.84
CA VAL A 235 6.58 -2.90 12.31
C VAL A 235 5.24 -3.26 11.68
N PHE A 236 5.21 -3.59 10.38
CA PHE A 236 4.02 -4.12 9.72
C PHE A 236 3.53 -5.39 10.42
N HIS A 237 4.42 -6.36 10.67
CA HIS A 237 4.04 -7.63 11.30
C HIS A 237 3.44 -7.44 12.69
N LYS A 238 4.11 -6.69 13.58
CA LYS A 238 3.61 -6.36 14.93
C LYS A 238 2.27 -5.63 14.89
N SER A 239 2.09 -4.73 13.91
CA SER A 239 0.83 -4.00 13.73
C SER A 239 -0.30 -4.92 13.29
N PHE A 240 -0.05 -5.80 12.31
CA PHE A 240 -1.03 -6.80 11.87
C PHE A 240 -1.42 -7.76 13.00
N ASP A 241 -0.45 -8.31 13.73
CA ASP A 241 -0.66 -9.16 14.89
C ASP A 241 -1.54 -8.47 15.95
N SER A 242 -1.25 -7.21 16.27
CA SER A 242 -2.05 -6.40 17.18
C SER A 242 -3.50 -6.21 16.71
N LEU A 243 -3.72 -5.99 15.41
CA LEU A 243 -5.06 -5.85 14.84
C LEU A 243 -5.86 -7.15 14.99
N VAL A 244 -5.27 -8.28 14.63
CA VAL A 244 -5.91 -9.59 14.73
C VAL A 244 -6.25 -9.91 16.18
N LYS A 245 -5.32 -9.70 17.11
CA LYS A 245 -5.54 -9.91 18.56
C LYS A 245 -6.61 -8.99 19.16
N SER A 246 -6.79 -7.80 18.56
CA SER A 246 -7.83 -6.84 18.96
C SER A 246 -9.13 -7.00 18.17
N SER A 247 -9.29 -8.11 17.43
CA SER A 247 -10.47 -8.43 16.62
C SER A 247 -10.80 -7.39 15.53
N LYS A 248 -9.82 -6.61 15.09
CA LYS A 248 -9.98 -5.64 14.02
C LYS A 248 -9.86 -6.31 12.65
N LYS A 249 -10.60 -5.81 11.70
CA LYS A 249 -10.70 -6.41 10.36
C LYS A 249 -9.65 -5.86 9.39
N VAL A 250 -9.06 -6.71 8.56
CA VAL A 250 -8.08 -6.30 7.55
C VAL A 250 -8.45 -6.87 6.19
N LEU A 251 -8.57 -6.01 5.20
CA LEU A 251 -8.66 -6.40 3.80
C LEU A 251 -7.33 -6.11 3.10
N PHE A 252 -6.65 -7.15 2.66
CA PHE A 252 -5.50 -7.02 1.76
C PHE A 252 -5.98 -7.05 0.31
N VAL A 253 -5.67 -6.01 -0.46
CA VAL A 253 -5.96 -5.96 -1.90
C VAL A 253 -4.65 -5.85 -2.66
N MET A 254 -4.33 -6.90 -3.41
CA MET A 254 -3.05 -7.01 -4.13
C MET A 254 -3.26 -7.02 -5.64
N PRO A 255 -2.60 -6.14 -6.39
CA PRO A 255 -2.58 -6.22 -7.85
C PRO A 255 -1.67 -7.36 -8.28
N ASP A 256 -2.09 -8.19 -9.27
CA ASP A 256 -1.31 -9.37 -9.69
C ASP A 256 -0.01 -9.02 -10.44
N TYR A 257 0.08 -7.82 -11.00
CA TYR A 257 1.23 -7.35 -11.77
C TYR A 257 2.01 -6.27 -11.01
N ASP A 258 2.48 -6.64 -9.80
CA ASP A 258 3.16 -5.74 -8.89
C ASP A 258 4.22 -6.45 -8.03
N ARG A 259 5.30 -5.74 -7.74
CA ARG A 259 6.39 -6.22 -6.90
C ARG A 259 5.95 -6.46 -5.46
N ALA A 260 5.22 -5.52 -4.86
CA ALA A 260 4.73 -5.66 -3.49
C ALA A 260 3.80 -6.88 -3.35
N ALA A 261 2.93 -7.12 -4.34
CA ALA A 261 2.06 -8.30 -4.37
C ALA A 261 2.85 -9.62 -4.50
N TYR A 262 3.92 -9.62 -5.31
CA TYR A 262 4.78 -10.79 -5.44
C TYR A 262 5.45 -11.14 -4.09
N ASP A 263 6.03 -10.15 -3.41
CA ASP A 263 6.68 -10.34 -2.12
C ASP A 263 5.66 -10.73 -1.03
N PHE A 264 4.47 -10.12 -1.05
CA PHE A 264 3.37 -10.46 -0.16
C PHE A 264 2.97 -11.94 -0.29
N LYS A 265 2.76 -12.43 -1.51
CA LYS A 265 2.46 -13.86 -1.75
C LYS A 265 3.59 -14.77 -1.29
N ARG A 266 4.81 -14.44 -1.67
CA ARG A 266 5.98 -15.27 -1.43
C ARG A 266 6.33 -15.41 0.05
N ILE A 267 6.09 -14.35 0.84
CA ILE A 267 6.46 -14.29 2.26
C ILE A 267 5.23 -14.40 3.15
N PHE A 268 4.32 -13.43 3.08
CA PHE A 268 3.19 -13.35 4.00
C PHE A 268 2.20 -14.49 3.81
N VAL A 269 1.70 -14.69 2.59
CA VAL A 269 0.70 -15.75 2.33
C VAL A 269 1.31 -17.13 2.55
N LYS A 270 2.53 -17.37 2.08
CA LYS A 270 3.14 -18.71 2.11
C LYS A 270 3.59 -19.12 3.51
N TYR A 271 4.09 -18.21 4.32
CA TYR A 271 4.75 -18.55 5.59
C TYR A 271 4.05 -17.99 6.82
N ILE A 272 3.43 -16.83 6.76
CA ILE A 272 2.90 -16.11 7.92
C ILE A 272 1.41 -16.38 8.13
N VAL A 273 0.60 -16.41 7.06
CA VAL A 273 -0.86 -16.59 7.16
C VAL A 273 -1.27 -17.85 7.92
N LYS A 274 -0.50 -18.94 7.82
CA LYS A 274 -0.78 -20.19 8.55
C LYS A 274 -0.71 -20.06 10.07
N ASP A 275 0.08 -19.12 10.59
CA ASP A 275 0.17 -18.86 12.03
C ASP A 275 -1.11 -18.19 12.56
N TYR A 276 -1.96 -17.69 11.65
CA TYR A 276 -3.26 -17.07 11.92
C TYR A 276 -4.45 -17.94 11.49
N SER A 277 -4.29 -19.25 11.32
CA SER A 277 -5.35 -20.16 10.87
C SER A 277 -6.60 -20.12 11.76
N GLY A 278 -6.45 -19.91 13.07
CA GLY A 278 -7.56 -19.71 14.02
C GLY A 278 -8.17 -18.29 13.99
N HIS A 279 -7.68 -17.40 13.14
CA HIS A 279 -8.09 -16.00 13.08
C HIS A 279 -8.48 -15.57 11.65
N SER A 280 -8.83 -16.52 10.79
CA SER A 280 -9.18 -16.28 9.38
C SER A 280 -10.35 -15.32 9.18
N ASP A 281 -11.20 -15.15 10.20
CA ASP A 281 -12.33 -14.23 10.15
C ASP A 281 -11.96 -12.75 10.26
N TYR A 282 -10.71 -12.46 10.67
CA TYR A 282 -10.24 -11.09 10.87
C TYR A 282 -9.52 -10.50 9.68
N PHE A 283 -9.19 -11.30 8.66
CA PHE A 283 -8.58 -10.76 7.44
C PHE A 283 -9.03 -11.47 6.18
N ASN A 284 -9.09 -10.71 5.09
CA ASN A 284 -9.35 -11.21 3.75
C ASN A 284 -8.21 -10.82 2.83
N ILE A 285 -7.91 -11.67 1.86
CA ILE A 285 -6.90 -11.42 0.82
C ILE A 285 -7.57 -11.50 -0.53
N GLU A 286 -7.58 -10.38 -1.26
CA GLU A 286 -8.17 -10.27 -2.58
C GLU A 286 -7.09 -9.89 -3.60
N GLU A 287 -7.10 -10.55 -4.74
CA GLU A 287 -6.19 -10.25 -5.84
C GLU A 287 -6.96 -9.64 -7.01
N ILE A 288 -6.47 -8.50 -7.51
CA ILE A 288 -7.05 -7.85 -8.69
C ILE A 288 -6.25 -8.25 -9.93
N PRO A 289 -6.81 -9.04 -10.84
CA PRO A 289 -6.12 -9.53 -12.02
C PRO A 289 -5.81 -8.39 -13.01
N LYS A 290 -4.68 -8.52 -13.70
CA LYS A 290 -4.17 -7.55 -14.69
C LYS A 290 -4.03 -6.10 -14.15
N ALA A 291 -3.93 -5.96 -12.84
CA ALA A 291 -3.70 -4.68 -12.18
C ALA A 291 -2.21 -4.44 -11.96
N ASN A 292 -1.77 -3.21 -12.16
CA ASN A 292 -0.46 -2.73 -11.75
C ASN A 292 -0.55 -2.00 -10.39
N HIS A 293 0.59 -1.61 -9.85
CA HIS A 293 0.71 -0.95 -8.54
C HIS A 293 -0.26 0.20 -8.30
N THR A 294 -0.54 1.00 -9.32
CA THR A 294 -1.37 2.21 -9.22
C THR A 294 -2.79 2.03 -9.75
N PHE A 295 -3.18 0.81 -10.12
CA PHE A 295 -4.50 0.51 -10.68
C PHE A 295 -4.86 1.46 -11.83
N SER A 296 -3.93 1.66 -12.76
CA SER A 296 -3.98 2.72 -13.77
C SER A 296 -5.02 2.49 -14.87
N THR A 297 -5.54 1.28 -15.02
CA THR A 297 -6.61 1.00 -16.00
C THR A 297 -7.99 1.26 -15.39
N ARG A 298 -8.97 1.58 -16.24
CA ARG A 298 -10.37 1.76 -15.80
C ARG A 298 -10.92 0.48 -15.16
N GLU A 299 -10.59 -0.67 -15.74
CA GLU A 299 -11.06 -1.98 -15.25
C GLU A 299 -10.47 -2.29 -13.87
N SER A 300 -9.14 -2.21 -13.70
CA SER A 300 -8.51 -2.52 -12.41
C SER A 300 -8.92 -1.55 -11.31
N SER A 301 -9.07 -0.25 -11.62
CA SER A 301 -9.56 0.71 -10.64
C SER A 301 -11.03 0.45 -10.25
N ARG A 302 -11.89 0.04 -11.19
CA ARG A 302 -13.27 -0.32 -10.89
C ARG A 302 -13.35 -1.54 -9.98
N GLN A 303 -12.59 -2.60 -10.29
CA GLN A 303 -12.52 -3.80 -9.45
C GLN A 303 -12.04 -3.47 -8.03
N LEU A 304 -11.01 -2.60 -7.89
CA LEU A 304 -10.56 -2.13 -6.58
C LEU A 304 -11.69 -1.44 -5.80
N PHE A 305 -12.46 -0.56 -6.45
CA PHE A 305 -13.56 0.18 -5.81
C PHE A 305 -14.68 -0.77 -5.38
N ASP A 306 -15.09 -1.67 -6.26
CA ASP A 306 -16.15 -2.63 -6.00
C ASP A 306 -15.77 -3.61 -4.87
N THR A 307 -14.53 -4.12 -4.87
CA THR A 307 -13.99 -4.97 -3.80
C THR A 307 -13.97 -4.24 -2.45
N THR A 308 -13.50 -3.00 -2.44
CA THR A 308 -13.47 -2.16 -1.23
C THR A 308 -14.87 -1.94 -0.66
N ILE A 309 -15.82 -1.52 -1.49
CA ILE A 309 -17.20 -1.22 -1.05
C ILE A 309 -17.92 -2.49 -0.60
N LYS A 310 -17.75 -3.59 -1.32
CA LYS A 310 -18.34 -4.88 -0.94
C LYS A 310 -17.87 -5.33 0.45
N TRP A 311 -16.59 -5.23 0.71
CA TRP A 311 -16.01 -5.58 2.01
C TRP A 311 -16.52 -4.64 3.11
N LEU A 312 -16.48 -3.34 2.91
CA LEU A 312 -16.97 -2.35 3.87
C LEU A 312 -18.45 -2.55 4.23
N ASN A 313 -19.29 -2.83 3.25
CA ASN A 313 -20.71 -3.08 3.48
C ASN A 313 -20.94 -4.34 4.32
N LYS A 314 -20.12 -5.40 4.11
CA LYS A 314 -20.16 -6.60 4.94
C LYS A 314 -19.76 -6.28 6.38
N GLU A 315 -18.63 -5.58 6.60
CA GLU A 315 -18.12 -5.28 7.92
C GLU A 315 -18.93 -4.22 8.68
N LEU A 316 -19.68 -3.35 7.97
CA LEU A 316 -20.56 -2.37 8.59
C LEU A 316 -21.79 -3.02 9.25
N ILE A 317 -22.27 -4.15 8.71
CA ILE A 317 -23.47 -4.87 9.15
C ILE A 317 -23.11 -5.94 10.20
N SER A 318 -21.90 -6.47 10.17
CA SER A 318 -21.43 -7.44 11.18
C SER A 318 -21.27 -6.73 12.52
N GLU A 319 -22.13 -7.05 13.47
CA GLU A 319 -22.06 -6.61 14.89
C GLU A 319 -20.96 -7.38 15.64
#